data_3d3fe2ea227c28d80df5d03e4675ae4a
#
_entry.id   3d3fe2ea227c28d80df5d03e4675ae4a
#
_cell.length_a   1.000
_cell.length_b   1.000
_cell.length_c   1.000
_cell.angle_alpha   90.00
_cell.angle_beta   90.00
_cell.angle_gamma   90.00
#
_symmetry.space_group_name_H-M   'P 1'
#
loop_
_entity.id
_entity.type
_entity.pdbx_description
1 polymer ?
#
loop_
_entity_poly.entity_id
_entity_poly.type
_entity_poly.pdbx_seq_one_letter_code
_entity_poly.pdbx_strand_id
1 'polypeptide(L)'
;MGVRAVNPNAKVYVEWAGIKDNDIEAKFQELGINCISDQDMITPKKSSRKFGLYINDDGMVKHLAMPVWHWGAFYEKLIQSILSGSWKKEEEGDKVSALNYWWGMSSGAVDIIYGGGLNSETRKIVDLVRHSIIKGEFMPFSGELKNQAGEIMNKADETLDPDEVIEMDWLLDNVVGKVPEYDELSDDSKLLVMNQGIIDVNE
;
A
#
# COMPACT_ATOMS: atom_id res chain seq x y z
N MET A 1 9.76 3.77 -1.69
CA MET A 1 10.83 3.01 -2.36
C MET A 1 10.76 3.10 -3.88
N GLY A 2 9.69 2.68 -4.57
CA GLY A 2 9.61 2.67 -6.03
C GLY A 2 9.88 4.02 -6.70
N VAL A 3 9.34 5.11 -6.15
CA VAL A 3 9.60 6.47 -6.67
C VAL A 3 11.08 6.81 -6.61
N ARG A 4 11.76 6.47 -5.51
CA ARG A 4 13.19 6.71 -5.31
C ARG A 4 14.08 5.90 -6.28
N ALA A 5 13.66 4.67 -6.61
CA ALA A 5 14.39 3.84 -7.56
C ALA A 5 14.42 4.45 -8.97
N VAL A 6 13.40 5.22 -9.34
CA VAL A 6 13.30 5.89 -10.64
C VAL A 6 13.84 7.33 -10.60
N ASN A 7 13.59 8.03 -9.50
CA ASN A 7 14.06 9.40 -9.28
C ASN A 7 14.53 9.59 -7.82
N PRO A 8 15.84 9.54 -7.55
CA PRO A 8 16.40 9.66 -6.19
C PRO A 8 16.08 10.99 -5.50
N ASN A 9 15.76 12.04 -6.27
CA ASN A 9 15.44 13.36 -5.73
C ASN A 9 13.95 13.59 -5.49
N ALA A 10 13.11 12.63 -5.88
CA ALA A 10 11.67 12.78 -5.72
C ALA A 10 11.25 12.66 -4.25
N LYS A 11 10.35 13.52 -3.84
CA LYS A 11 9.67 13.47 -2.54
C LYS A 11 8.28 12.86 -2.72
N VAL A 12 7.86 12.07 -1.75
CA VAL A 12 6.50 11.51 -1.66
C VAL A 12 5.80 12.15 -0.48
N TYR A 13 4.67 12.78 -0.71
CA TYR A 13 3.84 13.35 0.34
C TYR A 13 2.78 12.34 0.75
N VAL A 14 2.67 12.07 2.05
CA VAL A 14 1.70 11.13 2.61
C VAL A 14 0.73 11.91 3.49
N GLU A 15 -0.56 11.76 3.19
CA GLU A 15 -1.67 12.23 4.01
C GLU A 15 -2.61 11.05 4.31
N TRP A 16 -3.20 11.05 5.48
CA TRP A 16 -4.01 9.95 5.95
C TRP A 16 -5.49 10.32 5.93
N ALA A 17 -6.27 9.59 5.16
CA ALA A 17 -7.72 9.80 5.06
C ALA A 17 -8.48 9.51 6.38
N GLY A 18 -7.83 8.78 7.29
CA GLY A 18 -8.37 8.44 8.59
C GLY A 18 -8.24 9.53 9.67
N ILE A 19 -7.54 10.62 9.40
CA ILE A 19 -7.37 11.74 10.35
C ILE A 19 -8.63 12.61 10.37
N LYS A 20 -9.00 13.09 11.57
CA LYS A 20 -10.12 14.02 11.76
C LYS A 20 -9.88 15.33 11.00
N ASP A 21 -10.93 15.85 10.38
CA ASP A 21 -10.96 17.19 9.74
C ASP A 21 -9.80 17.44 8.77
N ASN A 22 -9.30 16.39 8.11
CA ASN A 22 -8.17 16.48 7.18
C ASN A 22 -8.65 16.72 5.74
N ASP A 23 -8.52 17.96 5.25
CA ASP A 23 -8.76 18.29 3.84
C ASP A 23 -7.51 18.03 3.00
N ILE A 24 -7.34 16.76 2.60
CA ILE A 24 -6.19 16.27 1.83
C ILE A 24 -6.12 16.95 0.47
N GLU A 25 -7.26 17.21 -0.17
CA GLU A 25 -7.31 17.81 -1.49
C GLU A 25 -6.81 19.26 -1.46
N ALA A 26 -7.25 20.05 -0.48
CA ALA A 26 -6.78 21.42 -0.30
C ALA A 26 -5.27 21.47 -0.04
N LYS A 27 -4.75 20.57 0.81
CA LYS A 27 -3.30 20.49 1.08
C LYS A 27 -2.48 20.17 -0.17
N PHE A 28 -2.89 19.17 -0.96
CA PHE A 28 -2.17 18.81 -2.17
C PHE A 28 -2.24 19.91 -3.23
N GLN A 29 -3.36 20.60 -3.35
CA GLN A 29 -3.50 21.75 -4.24
C GLN A 29 -2.58 22.90 -3.83
N GLU A 30 -2.51 23.22 -2.54
CA GLU A 30 -1.64 24.27 -2.00
C GLU A 30 -0.16 23.96 -2.23
N LEU A 31 0.23 22.70 -2.15
CA LEU A 31 1.58 22.20 -2.44
C LEU A 31 1.88 22.05 -3.94
N GLY A 32 0.90 22.25 -4.81
CA GLY A 32 1.04 22.03 -6.26
C GLY A 32 1.23 20.56 -6.64
N ILE A 33 0.74 19.64 -5.80
CA ILE A 33 0.83 18.20 -6.05
C ILE A 33 -0.35 17.79 -6.93
N ASN A 34 -0.05 17.27 -8.11
CA ASN A 34 -1.06 16.84 -9.07
C ASN A 34 -1.02 15.35 -9.40
N CYS A 35 0.08 14.64 -9.10
CA CYS A 35 0.18 13.19 -9.26
C CYS A 35 -0.15 12.52 -7.92
N ILE A 36 -1.31 11.89 -7.84
CA ILE A 36 -1.91 11.43 -6.59
C ILE A 36 -2.20 9.93 -6.69
N SER A 37 -1.84 9.18 -5.65
CA SER A 37 -2.32 7.82 -5.42
C SER A 37 -3.34 7.87 -4.30
N ASP A 38 -4.57 7.53 -4.59
CA ASP A 38 -5.70 7.56 -3.68
C ASP A 38 -6.28 6.15 -3.52
N GLN A 39 -7.40 6.04 -2.83
CA GLN A 39 -8.10 4.78 -2.60
C GLN A 39 -8.30 3.99 -3.91
N ASP A 40 -8.26 2.67 -3.81
CA ASP A 40 -8.34 1.79 -4.96
C ASP A 40 -9.79 1.43 -5.35
N MET A 41 -10.76 1.82 -4.54
CA MET A 41 -12.16 1.49 -4.75
C MET A 41 -13.07 2.70 -4.65
N ILE A 42 -13.99 2.78 -5.62
CA ILE A 42 -15.09 3.74 -5.57
C ILE A 42 -16.28 3.06 -4.88
N THR A 43 -16.81 3.67 -3.83
CA THR A 43 -18.08 3.22 -3.29
C THR A 43 -19.22 3.66 -4.22
N PRO A 44 -20.24 2.82 -4.49
CA PRO A 44 -21.36 3.17 -5.37
C PRO A 44 -22.10 4.46 -5.00
N LYS A 45 -22.05 4.84 -3.71
CA LYS A 45 -22.72 6.04 -3.18
C LYS A 45 -21.88 7.30 -3.27
N LYS A 46 -20.57 7.17 -3.46
CA LYS A 46 -19.61 8.28 -3.54
C LYS A 46 -18.72 8.07 -4.75
N SER A 47 -19.30 7.97 -5.93
CA SER A 47 -18.53 7.84 -7.16
C SER A 47 -17.77 9.15 -7.42
N SER A 48 -16.50 9.17 -7.08
CA SER A 48 -15.58 10.18 -7.56
C SER A 48 -14.75 9.57 -8.69
N ARG A 49 -14.21 10.40 -9.57
CA ARG A 49 -13.24 9.93 -10.56
C ARG A 49 -11.82 9.86 -9.99
N LYS A 50 -11.64 10.19 -8.71
CA LYS A 50 -10.36 10.25 -8.02
C LYS A 50 -10.14 8.93 -7.30
N PHE A 51 -9.48 7.98 -7.96
CA PHE A 51 -9.13 6.67 -7.42
C PHE A 51 -7.88 6.12 -8.11
N GLY A 52 -7.17 5.22 -7.44
CA GLY A 52 -5.91 4.69 -7.93
C GLY A 52 -4.85 5.76 -8.11
N LEU A 53 -3.95 5.57 -9.06
CA LEU A 53 -2.94 6.54 -9.44
C LEU A 53 -3.45 7.40 -10.59
N TYR A 54 -3.52 8.71 -10.39
CA TYR A 54 -3.99 9.66 -11.39
C TYR A 54 -3.24 10.99 -11.35
N ILE A 55 -3.34 11.75 -12.44
CA ILE A 55 -2.96 13.16 -12.50
C ILE A 55 -4.24 13.98 -12.45
N ASN A 56 -4.27 14.98 -11.56
CA ASN A 56 -5.31 16.00 -11.51
C ASN A 56 -4.75 17.28 -12.14
N ASP A 57 -5.23 17.62 -13.31
CA ASP A 57 -4.85 18.81 -14.06
C ASP A 57 -6.06 19.75 -14.12
N ASP A 58 -6.09 20.76 -13.24
CA ASP A 58 -7.19 21.74 -13.09
C ASP A 58 -8.59 21.09 -13.07
N GLY A 59 -8.74 19.99 -12.34
CA GLY A 59 -10.01 19.26 -12.24
C GLY A 59 -10.22 18.19 -13.32
N MET A 60 -9.35 18.10 -14.31
CA MET A 60 -9.32 16.99 -15.25
C MET A 60 -8.51 15.83 -14.70
N VAL A 61 -9.20 14.74 -14.37
CA VAL A 61 -8.58 13.52 -13.85
C VAL A 61 -8.16 12.61 -14.99
N LYS A 62 -6.86 12.29 -15.03
CA LYS A 62 -6.26 11.38 -16.00
C LYS A 62 -5.70 10.16 -15.24
N HIS A 63 -6.41 9.03 -15.32
CA HIS A 63 -6.00 7.80 -14.66
C HIS A 63 -4.76 7.19 -15.32
N LEU A 64 -3.79 6.78 -14.50
CA LEU A 64 -2.54 6.17 -14.92
C LEU A 64 -2.54 4.67 -14.66
N ALA A 65 -2.81 4.26 -13.43
CA ALA A 65 -2.79 2.86 -13.02
C ALA A 65 -3.63 2.64 -11.76
N MET A 66 -3.97 1.37 -11.49
CA MET A 66 -4.64 0.99 -10.26
C MET A 66 -4.25 -0.45 -9.90
N PRO A 67 -3.95 -0.77 -8.64
CA PRO A 67 -3.84 -2.15 -8.21
C PRO A 67 -5.20 -2.83 -8.30
N VAL A 68 -5.18 -4.14 -8.55
CA VAL A 68 -6.38 -4.98 -8.56
C VAL A 68 -6.12 -6.26 -7.78
N TRP A 69 -7.17 -6.74 -7.12
CA TRP A 69 -7.14 -8.00 -6.39
C TRP A 69 -7.92 -9.06 -7.17
N HIS A 70 -7.26 -10.15 -7.47
CA HIS A 70 -7.88 -11.33 -8.09
C HIS A 70 -8.44 -12.24 -6.99
N TRP A 71 -9.57 -11.84 -6.41
CA TRP A 71 -10.24 -12.57 -5.33
C TRP A 71 -10.51 -14.04 -5.68
N GLY A 72 -10.82 -14.33 -6.95
CA GLY A 72 -10.99 -15.70 -7.42
C GLY A 72 -9.74 -16.56 -7.22
N ALA A 73 -8.56 -16.05 -7.58
CA ALA A 73 -7.30 -16.74 -7.38
C ALA A 73 -6.96 -16.91 -5.88
N PHE A 74 -7.32 -15.92 -5.06
CA PHE A 74 -7.18 -16.00 -3.61
C PHE A 74 -8.03 -17.11 -3.04
N TYR A 75 -9.34 -17.13 -3.33
CA TYR A 75 -10.25 -18.14 -2.80
C TYR A 75 -9.94 -19.54 -3.30
N GLU A 76 -9.51 -19.70 -4.55
CA GLU A 76 -9.07 -20.99 -5.08
C GLU A 76 -7.91 -21.56 -4.27
N LYS A 77 -6.87 -20.77 -4.03
CA LYS A 77 -5.71 -21.20 -3.23
C LYS A 77 -6.09 -21.49 -1.77
N LEU A 78 -6.97 -20.68 -1.19
CA LEU A 78 -7.47 -20.90 0.16
C LEU A 78 -8.18 -22.25 0.27
N ILE A 79 -9.09 -22.54 -0.66
CA ILE A 79 -9.82 -23.81 -0.70
C ILE A 79 -8.85 -24.99 -0.91
N GLN A 80 -7.88 -24.85 -1.81
CA GLN A 80 -6.86 -25.88 -2.03
C GLN A 80 -6.04 -26.15 -0.76
N SER A 81 -5.68 -25.14 0.01
CA SER A 81 -4.95 -25.32 1.27
C SER A 81 -5.77 -26.06 2.33
N ILE A 82 -7.08 -25.82 2.39
CA ILE A 82 -8.02 -26.55 3.26
C ILE A 82 -8.14 -28.01 2.82
N LEU A 83 -8.35 -28.24 1.53
CA LEU A 83 -8.55 -29.60 0.98
C LEU A 83 -7.28 -30.46 1.09
N SER A 84 -6.11 -29.86 0.95
CA SER A 84 -4.81 -30.57 1.10
C SER A 84 -4.43 -30.79 2.57
N GLY A 85 -5.19 -30.25 3.53
CA GLY A 85 -4.87 -30.34 4.95
C GLY A 85 -3.67 -29.48 5.38
N SER A 86 -3.16 -28.61 4.48
CA SER A 86 -2.11 -27.65 4.82
C SER A 86 -2.63 -26.46 5.62
N TRP A 87 -3.93 -26.28 5.66
CA TRP A 87 -4.57 -25.35 6.58
C TRP A 87 -4.45 -25.92 8.00
N LYS A 88 -3.56 -25.35 8.79
CA LYS A 88 -3.49 -25.65 10.22
C LYS A 88 -4.55 -24.83 10.93
N LYS A 89 -5.49 -25.51 11.60
CA LYS A 89 -6.31 -24.90 12.61
C LYS A 89 -5.38 -24.51 13.75
N GLU A 90 -5.27 -23.24 14.07
CA GLU A 90 -4.57 -22.83 15.29
C GLU A 90 -5.25 -23.51 16.47
N GLU A 91 -4.45 -24.10 17.38
CA GLU A 91 -4.96 -24.85 18.52
C GLU A 91 -5.82 -23.92 19.39
N GLU A 92 -6.93 -24.45 19.91
CA GLU A 92 -7.85 -23.74 20.79
C GLU A 92 -7.09 -23.13 21.98
N GLY A 93 -6.88 -21.82 21.96
CA GLY A 93 -6.20 -21.10 23.05
C GLY A 93 -5.56 -19.79 22.63
N ASP A 94 -5.20 -19.62 21.37
CA ASP A 94 -4.71 -18.35 20.89
C ASP A 94 -5.89 -17.43 20.52
N LYS A 95 -5.78 -16.16 20.96
CA LYS A 95 -6.69 -15.10 20.54
C LYS A 95 -6.83 -15.20 19.02
N VAL A 96 -8.06 -15.15 18.51
CA VAL A 96 -8.36 -15.22 17.07
C VAL A 96 -7.57 -14.11 16.39
N SER A 97 -6.36 -14.43 15.94
CA SER A 97 -5.57 -13.54 15.12
C SER A 97 -6.23 -13.48 13.74
N ALA A 98 -6.40 -12.29 13.21
CA ALA A 98 -6.85 -12.11 11.84
C ALA A 98 -5.90 -12.87 10.91
N LEU A 99 -6.45 -13.73 10.03
CA LEU A 99 -5.66 -14.45 9.05
C LEU A 99 -5.09 -13.44 8.02
N ASN A 100 -3.87 -13.04 8.22
CA ASN A 100 -3.18 -12.15 7.29
C ASN A 100 -2.47 -12.97 6.22
N TYR A 101 -3.05 -12.99 5.01
CA TYR A 101 -2.41 -13.56 3.84
C TYR A 101 -1.67 -12.49 3.05
N TRP A 102 -0.35 -12.57 3.06
CA TRP A 102 0.51 -11.68 2.29
C TRP A 102 0.83 -12.30 0.93
N TRP A 103 -0.19 -12.39 0.09
CA TRP A 103 -0.04 -12.85 -1.28
C TRP A 103 0.07 -11.66 -2.21
N GLY A 104 1.29 -11.47 -2.75
CA GLY A 104 1.59 -10.43 -3.71
C GLY A 104 1.37 -10.84 -5.17
N MET A 105 2.04 -10.12 -6.05
CA MET A 105 1.99 -10.36 -7.51
C MET A 105 2.49 -11.75 -7.92
N SER A 106 3.49 -12.30 -7.23
CA SER A 106 4.04 -13.64 -7.51
C SER A 106 3.00 -14.76 -7.33
N SER A 107 2.04 -14.56 -6.43
CA SER A 107 0.94 -15.49 -6.21
C SER A 107 -0.21 -15.33 -7.20
N GLY A 108 -0.24 -14.24 -7.97
CA GLY A 108 -1.35 -13.85 -8.83
C GLY A 108 -2.56 -13.28 -8.08
N ALA A 109 -2.46 -13.05 -6.77
CA ALA A 109 -3.54 -12.45 -5.98
C ALA A 109 -3.68 -10.94 -6.22
N VAL A 110 -2.57 -10.27 -6.51
CA VAL A 110 -2.51 -8.83 -6.79
C VAL A 110 -1.92 -8.61 -8.17
N ASP A 111 -2.45 -7.65 -8.90
CA ASP A 111 -1.92 -7.20 -10.17
C ASP A 111 -2.16 -5.69 -10.34
N ILE A 112 -1.76 -5.12 -11.48
CA ILE A 112 -1.95 -3.72 -11.83
C ILE A 112 -2.68 -3.60 -13.16
N ILE A 113 -3.66 -2.71 -13.25
CA ILE A 113 -4.28 -2.31 -14.51
C ILE A 113 -3.87 -0.90 -14.89
N TYR A 114 -3.78 -0.64 -16.19
CA TYR A 114 -3.37 0.65 -16.72
C TYR A 114 -4.56 1.49 -17.16
N GLY A 115 -4.57 2.74 -16.75
CA GLY A 115 -5.48 3.76 -17.26
C GLY A 115 -5.09 4.23 -18.66
N GLY A 116 -6.03 4.86 -19.36
CA GLY A 116 -5.80 5.44 -20.69
C GLY A 116 -4.77 6.58 -20.70
N GLY A 117 -4.45 7.11 -19.51
CA GLY A 117 -3.49 8.20 -19.33
C GLY A 117 -2.02 7.78 -19.41
N LEU A 118 -1.73 6.50 -19.27
CA LEU A 118 -0.36 6.00 -19.31
C LEU A 118 0.09 5.77 -20.77
N ASN A 119 1.23 6.34 -21.17
CA ASN A 119 1.77 6.16 -22.51
C ASN A 119 2.37 4.75 -22.68
N SER A 120 2.59 4.33 -23.95
CA SER A 120 3.05 2.99 -24.29
C SER A 120 4.46 2.68 -23.80
N GLU A 121 5.35 3.66 -23.79
CA GLU A 121 6.74 3.52 -23.34
C GLU A 121 6.80 3.28 -21.86
N THR A 122 6.07 4.07 -21.07
CA THR A 122 5.97 3.89 -19.63
C THR A 122 5.34 2.55 -19.27
N ARG A 123 4.29 2.10 -20.02
CA ARG A 123 3.70 0.76 -19.82
C ARG A 123 4.74 -0.34 -19.95
N LYS A 124 5.59 -0.29 -20.98
CA LYS A 124 6.65 -1.30 -21.18
C LYS A 124 7.62 -1.36 -20.01
N ILE A 125 7.99 -0.19 -19.45
CA ILE A 125 8.88 -0.13 -18.28
C ILE A 125 8.18 -0.72 -17.05
N VAL A 126 6.93 -0.35 -16.81
CA VAL A 126 6.14 -0.90 -15.69
C VAL A 126 5.96 -2.41 -15.84
N ASP A 127 5.68 -2.91 -17.05
CA ASP A 127 5.58 -4.35 -17.32
C ASP A 127 6.89 -5.08 -17.04
N LEU A 128 8.04 -4.49 -17.38
CA LEU A 128 9.36 -5.05 -17.07
C LEU A 128 9.54 -5.20 -15.55
N VAL A 129 9.31 -4.13 -14.80
CA VAL A 129 9.41 -4.14 -13.33
C VAL A 129 8.41 -5.13 -12.71
N ARG A 130 7.17 -5.14 -13.21
CA ARG A 130 6.13 -6.08 -12.79
C ARG A 130 6.59 -7.54 -12.97
N HIS A 131 7.15 -7.89 -14.12
CA HIS A 131 7.68 -9.23 -14.37
C HIS A 131 8.84 -9.59 -13.44
N SER A 132 9.74 -8.64 -13.16
CA SER A 132 10.85 -8.86 -12.23
C SER A 132 10.34 -9.08 -10.79
N ILE A 133 9.30 -8.38 -10.35
CA ILE A 133 8.65 -8.61 -9.04
C ILE A 133 8.01 -10.00 -9.01
N ILE A 134 7.25 -10.38 -10.04
CA ILE A 134 6.58 -11.69 -10.14
C ILE A 134 7.59 -12.83 -10.04
N LYS A 135 8.76 -12.68 -10.64
CA LYS A 135 9.85 -13.68 -10.64
C LYS A 135 10.70 -13.65 -9.37
N GLY A 136 10.52 -12.67 -8.49
CA GLY A 136 11.36 -12.48 -7.32
C GLY A 136 12.78 -11.94 -7.65
N GLU A 137 12.98 -11.43 -8.86
CA GLU A 137 14.25 -10.82 -9.29
C GLU A 137 14.40 -9.39 -8.75
N PHE A 138 13.31 -8.76 -8.41
CA PHE A 138 13.24 -7.44 -7.78
C PHE A 138 12.37 -7.49 -6.53
N MET A 139 12.99 -7.20 -5.39
CA MET A 139 12.32 -7.15 -4.08
C MET A 139 12.18 -5.68 -3.67
N PRO A 140 10.93 -5.13 -3.65
CA PRO A 140 10.72 -3.70 -3.39
C PRO A 140 11.22 -3.21 -2.03
N PHE A 141 11.30 -4.10 -1.04
CA PHE A 141 11.68 -3.80 0.34
C PHE A 141 13.10 -4.26 0.70
N SER A 142 14.00 -4.36 -0.27
CA SER A 142 15.40 -4.72 -0.06
C SER A 142 16.34 -3.53 -0.19
N GLY A 143 17.54 -3.68 0.39
CA GLY A 143 18.60 -2.68 0.35
C GLY A 143 18.57 -1.71 1.53
N GLU A 144 19.51 -0.77 1.57
CA GLU A 144 19.59 0.20 2.66
C GLU A 144 18.40 1.14 2.66
N LEU A 145 17.63 1.10 3.75
CA LEU A 145 16.49 1.96 3.99
C LEU A 145 16.74 2.82 5.22
N LYS A 146 16.47 4.12 5.09
CA LYS A 146 16.61 5.09 6.17
C LYS A 146 15.26 5.70 6.51
N ASN A 147 15.03 5.94 7.79
CA ASN A 147 13.89 6.73 8.24
C ASN A 147 14.13 8.24 8.03
N GLN A 148 13.13 9.05 8.36
CA GLN A 148 13.20 10.51 8.22
C GLN A 148 14.28 11.17 9.11
N ALA A 149 14.72 10.51 10.17
CA ALA A 149 15.81 10.96 11.02
C ALA A 149 17.20 10.58 10.46
N GLY A 150 17.25 9.79 9.38
CA GLY A 150 18.49 9.30 8.76
C GLY A 150 19.04 8.03 9.41
N GLU A 151 18.31 7.41 10.31
CA GLU A 151 18.67 6.13 10.93
C GLU A 151 18.46 4.98 9.94
N ILE A 152 19.39 4.01 9.94
CA ILE A 152 19.31 2.83 9.08
C ILE A 152 18.32 1.84 9.71
N MET A 153 17.18 1.65 9.03
CA MET A 153 16.11 0.73 9.42
C MET A 153 16.24 -0.64 8.75
N ASN A 154 16.90 -0.70 7.58
CA ASN A 154 17.23 -1.93 6.88
C ASN A 154 18.62 -1.80 6.26
N LYS A 155 19.46 -2.85 6.34
CA LYS A 155 20.81 -2.82 5.80
C LYS A 155 20.83 -3.13 4.31
N ALA A 156 21.97 -2.84 3.65
CA ALA A 156 22.10 -2.93 2.21
C ALA A 156 21.92 -4.36 1.65
N ASP A 157 22.18 -5.38 2.45
CA ASP A 157 22.12 -6.80 2.11
C ASP A 157 20.88 -7.51 2.69
N GLU A 158 19.99 -6.77 3.34
CA GLU A 158 18.78 -7.29 3.98
C GLU A 158 17.52 -6.93 3.14
N THR A 159 16.46 -7.69 3.37
CA THR A 159 15.11 -7.44 2.82
C THR A 159 14.13 -7.54 3.97
N LEU A 160 13.27 -6.53 4.13
CA LEU A 160 12.19 -6.59 5.11
C LEU A 160 11.26 -7.74 4.78
N ASP A 161 10.93 -8.52 5.78
CA ASP A 161 9.93 -9.57 5.63
C ASP A 161 8.49 -9.00 5.72
N PRO A 162 7.46 -9.79 5.43
CA PRO A 162 6.08 -9.33 5.48
C PRO A 162 5.65 -8.79 6.85
N ASP A 163 6.11 -9.40 7.94
CA ASP A 163 5.73 -8.99 9.30
C ASP A 163 6.37 -7.64 9.64
N GLU A 164 7.64 -7.43 9.30
CA GLU A 164 8.33 -6.14 9.44
C GLU A 164 7.67 -5.03 8.61
N VAL A 165 7.12 -5.37 7.43
CA VAL A 165 6.39 -4.40 6.59
C VAL A 165 5.04 -4.03 7.21
N ILE A 166 4.35 -4.98 7.85
CA ILE A 166 3.07 -4.75 8.52
C ILE A 166 3.25 -3.86 9.75
N GLU A 167 4.28 -4.15 10.54
CA GLU A 167 4.55 -3.47 11.80
C GLU A 167 5.32 -2.14 11.62
N MET A 168 5.56 -1.74 10.36
CA MET A 168 6.31 -0.53 10.05
C MET A 168 5.63 0.73 10.59
N ASP A 169 6.21 1.34 11.61
CA ASP A 169 5.76 2.56 12.27
C ASP A 169 6.57 3.81 11.87
N TRP A 170 7.41 3.70 10.85
CA TRP A 170 8.31 4.76 10.38
C TRP A 170 8.13 5.04 8.88
N LEU A 171 8.52 6.23 8.47
CA LEU A 171 8.51 6.66 7.07
C LEU A 171 9.94 6.81 6.54
N LEU A 172 10.12 6.53 5.24
CA LEU A 172 11.40 6.71 4.55
C LEU A 172 11.84 8.19 4.52
N ASP A 173 13.14 8.42 4.44
CA ASP A 173 13.79 9.74 4.39
C ASP A 173 13.34 10.64 3.22
N ASN A 174 12.78 10.06 2.15
CA ASN A 174 12.22 10.81 1.03
C ASN A 174 10.68 11.00 1.13
N VAL A 175 10.06 10.56 2.21
CA VAL A 175 8.64 10.76 2.47
C VAL A 175 8.44 12.00 3.33
N VAL A 176 7.52 12.86 2.94
CA VAL A 176 7.07 14.03 3.71
C VAL A 176 5.70 13.70 4.31
N GLY A 177 5.59 13.79 5.61
CA GLY A 177 4.41 13.39 6.36
C GLY A 177 4.81 12.77 7.69
N LYS A 178 3.85 12.23 8.40
CA LYS A 178 4.06 11.50 9.66
C LYS A 178 3.10 10.30 9.74
N VAL A 179 3.43 9.33 10.54
CA VAL A 179 2.47 8.31 10.99
C VAL A 179 1.55 8.98 12.02
N PRO A 180 0.21 8.87 11.90
CA PRO A 180 -0.70 9.53 12.82
C PRO A 180 -0.72 8.85 14.18
N GLU A 181 -0.91 9.64 15.21
CA GLU A 181 -1.22 9.14 16.55
C GLU A 181 -2.68 8.66 16.61
N TYR A 182 -2.95 7.69 17.49
CA TYR A 182 -4.31 7.15 17.63
C TYR A 182 -5.37 8.21 17.89
N ASP A 183 -5.06 9.22 18.71
CA ASP A 183 -5.99 10.30 19.06
C ASP A 183 -6.32 11.24 17.88
N GLU A 184 -5.48 11.28 16.86
CA GLU A 184 -5.70 12.06 15.64
C GLU A 184 -6.71 11.38 14.69
N LEU A 185 -6.96 10.08 14.87
CA LEU A 185 -7.84 9.32 14.00
C LEU A 185 -9.31 9.68 14.22
N SER A 186 -10.10 9.63 13.15
CA SER A 186 -11.55 9.69 13.21
C SER A 186 -12.13 8.49 13.97
N ASP A 187 -13.36 8.61 14.47
CA ASP A 187 -13.97 7.53 15.24
C ASP A 187 -14.16 6.24 14.41
N ASP A 188 -14.48 6.38 13.11
CA ASP A 188 -14.58 5.24 12.20
C ASP A 188 -13.21 4.58 11.99
N SER A 189 -12.14 5.36 11.87
CA SER A 189 -10.78 4.84 11.70
C SER A 189 -10.24 4.18 12.96
N LYS A 190 -10.58 4.72 14.14
CA LYS A 190 -10.27 4.09 15.43
C LYS A 190 -10.87 2.70 15.53
N LEU A 191 -12.13 2.55 15.14
CA LEU A 191 -12.79 1.24 15.12
C LEU A 191 -12.10 0.25 14.18
N LEU A 192 -11.59 0.71 13.02
CA LEU A 192 -10.87 -0.15 12.09
C LEU A 192 -9.56 -0.66 12.68
N VAL A 193 -8.71 0.21 13.22
CA VAL A 193 -7.41 -0.19 13.79
C VAL A 193 -7.58 -1.09 15.02
N MET A 194 -8.60 -0.87 15.83
CA MET A 194 -8.96 -1.75 16.95
C MET A 194 -9.36 -3.14 16.47
N ASN A 195 -10.24 -3.21 15.45
CA ASN A 195 -10.73 -4.49 14.93
C ASN A 195 -9.63 -5.28 14.18
N GLN A 196 -8.60 -4.60 13.68
CA GLN A 196 -7.44 -5.22 13.04
C GLN A 196 -6.37 -5.67 14.04
N GLY A 197 -6.55 -5.38 15.34
CA GLY A 197 -5.59 -5.76 16.38
C GLY A 197 -4.27 -4.98 16.33
N ILE A 198 -4.25 -3.84 15.64
CA ILE A 198 -3.06 -2.98 15.51
C ILE A 198 -2.78 -2.26 16.83
N ILE A 199 -3.82 -2.01 17.63
CA ILE A 199 -3.70 -1.37 18.95
C ILE A 199 -4.40 -2.26 19.97
N ASP A 200 -3.69 -2.62 21.05
CA ASP A 200 -4.29 -3.25 22.22
C ASP A 200 -4.95 -2.17 23.07
N VAL A 201 -6.26 -2.19 23.17
CA VAL A 201 -7.06 -1.18 23.89
C VAL A 201 -6.94 -1.31 25.41
N ASN A 202 -6.18 -2.29 25.88
CA ASN A 202 -5.98 -2.60 27.31
C ASN A 202 -4.59 -2.13 27.84
N GLU A 203 -3.80 -1.47 27.03
CA GLU A 203 -2.63 -0.70 27.45
C GLU A 203 -2.97 0.82 27.42
#